data_101ccb0da5704430fb758c60f272b800
#
_entry.id   101ccb0da5704430fb758c60f272b800
#
_cell.length_a   1.000
_cell.length_b   1.000
_cell.length_c   1.000
_cell.angle_alpha   90.00
_cell.angle_beta   90.00
_cell.angle_gamma   90.00
#
_symmetry.space_group_name_H-M   'P 1'
#
loop_
_entity.id
_entity.type
_entity.pdbx_description
1 polymer ?
#
loop_
_entity_poly.entity_id
_entity_poly.type
_entity_poly.pdbx_seq_one_letter_code
_entity_poly.pdbx_strand_id
1 'polypeptide(L)'
;VFHEDDEAFDFWKKIAGFNDDRIIRISTSDNFWSMGETGPCGPCSEIFYDHGDHLKGGLPGTKDEEGDRFIEIWNLVFMQYEQVSKDKRINLPKPSVDTGMGLERIAAVLQGTHDNYETDHFKKLIQSTSDIVKKKPDQSNLSSYRVIADHLRASSFLIAEGVLPSNEGRGYVLRRIMRRGMRHSHLLGSKEPVFYNLFETLKNEMSGSYPELKRAESLIKETLKMEEEKFLVLLDRGIKILNDEISKIDKVLPGEVAFKLYDTYGFPLDLTEDILRNKSLSIDTKKFQSLMNESRELAKKNWKGSGDSAVEDIWFSIKDRLGVTEFLGYETNQAEGTVLSLLKNN
;
A
#
# COMPACT_ATOMS: atom_id res chain seq x y z
N VAL A 1 -0.78 -23.38 6.59
CA VAL A 1 0.52 -23.46 7.31
C VAL A 1 1.64 -23.74 6.31
N PHE A 2 2.84 -23.30 6.62
CA PHE A 2 4.02 -23.68 5.84
C PHE A 2 4.22 -25.19 5.86
N HIS A 3 4.59 -25.80 4.74
CA HIS A 3 4.55 -27.26 4.57
C HIS A 3 5.47 -28.05 5.52
N GLU A 4 6.54 -27.43 6.00
CA GLU A 4 7.51 -28.03 6.94
C GLU A 4 7.23 -27.67 8.40
N ASP A 5 6.19 -26.86 8.69
CA ASP A 5 5.85 -26.42 10.04
C ASP A 5 4.87 -27.40 10.71
N ASP A 6 5.40 -28.53 11.19
CA ASP A 6 4.61 -29.54 11.89
C ASP A 6 4.10 -29.03 13.25
N GLU A 7 4.87 -28.15 13.92
CA GLU A 7 4.48 -27.60 15.21
C GLU A 7 3.22 -26.72 15.07
N ALA A 8 3.20 -25.82 14.08
CA ALA A 8 2.00 -25.02 13.79
C ALA A 8 0.81 -25.88 13.38
N PHE A 9 1.03 -26.91 12.54
CA PHE A 9 -0.02 -27.85 12.15
C PHE A 9 -0.66 -28.52 13.37
N ASP A 10 0.14 -29.03 14.30
CA ASP A 10 -0.32 -29.68 15.53
C ASP A 10 -1.02 -28.72 16.48
N PHE A 11 -0.56 -27.46 16.57
CA PHE A 11 -1.26 -26.44 17.35
C PHE A 11 -2.64 -26.12 16.80
N TRP A 12 -2.80 -26.01 15.49
CA TRP A 12 -4.11 -25.79 14.86
C TRP A 12 -5.08 -26.93 15.13
N LYS A 13 -4.61 -28.19 15.13
CA LYS A 13 -5.42 -29.34 15.53
C LYS A 13 -5.80 -29.29 17.00
N LYS A 14 -4.82 -29.04 17.86
CA LYS A 14 -4.99 -29.11 19.32
C LYS A 14 -5.79 -27.94 19.90
N ILE A 15 -5.53 -26.73 19.42
CA ILE A 15 -6.09 -25.49 20.00
C ILE A 15 -7.40 -25.13 19.31
N ALA A 16 -7.41 -25.10 17.97
CA ALA A 16 -8.59 -24.73 17.20
C ALA A 16 -9.55 -25.91 16.94
N GLY A 17 -9.09 -27.15 17.17
CA GLY A 17 -9.89 -28.34 16.96
C GLY A 17 -10.18 -28.65 15.49
N PHE A 18 -9.35 -28.15 14.57
CA PHE A 18 -9.53 -28.39 13.14
C PHE A 18 -9.14 -29.82 12.75
N ASN A 19 -9.88 -30.38 11.80
CA ASN A 19 -9.52 -31.59 11.12
C ASN A 19 -8.39 -31.31 10.11
N ASP A 20 -7.69 -32.38 9.70
CA ASP A 20 -6.54 -32.30 8.77
C ASP A 20 -6.90 -31.69 7.41
N ASP A 21 -8.13 -31.87 6.94
CA ASP A 21 -8.68 -31.31 5.71
C ASP A 21 -8.87 -29.78 5.74
N ARG A 22 -8.89 -29.20 6.95
CA ARG A 22 -8.99 -27.77 7.19
C ARG A 22 -7.63 -27.08 7.38
N ILE A 23 -6.54 -27.85 7.47
CA ILE A 23 -5.19 -27.33 7.69
C ILE A 23 -4.35 -27.63 6.46
N ILE A 24 -4.30 -26.70 5.56
CA ILE A 24 -3.64 -26.86 4.26
C ILE A 24 -2.15 -26.56 4.39
N ARG A 25 -1.31 -27.48 3.90
CA ARG A 25 0.15 -27.30 3.85
C ARG A 25 0.54 -26.69 2.51
N ILE A 26 1.16 -25.51 2.54
CA ILE A 26 1.58 -24.75 1.36
C ILE A 26 3.10 -24.69 1.31
N SER A 27 3.67 -25.10 0.17
CA SER A 27 5.13 -25.15 -0.03
C SER A 27 5.72 -23.94 -0.74
N THR A 28 4.87 -23.03 -1.20
CA THR A 28 5.28 -21.79 -1.85
C THR A 28 5.79 -20.75 -0.84
N SER A 29 6.30 -19.64 -1.33
CA SER A 29 6.70 -18.48 -0.49
C SER A 29 5.54 -17.81 0.24
N ASP A 30 4.30 -18.15 -0.08
CA ASP A 30 3.11 -17.51 0.48
C ASP A 30 3.03 -17.73 1.99
N ASN A 31 3.36 -18.95 2.47
CA ASN A 31 3.42 -19.22 3.91
C ASN A 31 4.84 -19.15 4.50
N PHE A 32 5.74 -18.40 3.87
CA PHE A 32 7.04 -18.05 4.44
C PHE A 32 7.30 -16.56 4.30
N TRP A 33 7.10 -15.83 5.38
CA TRP A 33 7.23 -14.38 5.40
C TRP A 33 8.71 -13.95 5.50
N SER A 34 9.06 -12.88 4.79
CA SER A 34 10.36 -12.22 4.86
C SER A 34 10.17 -10.71 4.85
N MET A 35 10.92 -10.01 5.70
CA MET A 35 10.90 -8.55 5.77
C MET A 35 11.38 -7.89 4.47
N GLY A 36 12.27 -8.57 3.74
CA GLY A 36 12.84 -8.12 2.47
C GLY A 36 13.92 -9.07 1.99
N GLU A 37 14.91 -8.55 1.25
CA GLU A 37 16.06 -9.35 0.82
C GLU A 37 16.94 -9.77 2.01
N THR A 38 16.92 -8.98 3.08
CA THR A 38 17.58 -9.24 4.37
C THR A 38 16.65 -8.85 5.52
N GLY A 39 16.88 -9.41 6.69
CA GLY A 39 16.13 -9.14 7.92
C GLY A 39 15.37 -10.35 8.44
N PRO A 40 14.55 -10.18 9.48
CA PRO A 40 13.78 -11.25 10.09
C PRO A 40 12.88 -11.97 9.07
N CYS A 41 12.78 -13.29 9.22
CA CYS A 41 11.92 -14.12 8.39
C CYS A 41 11.53 -15.41 9.12
N GLY A 42 10.52 -16.09 8.60
CA GLY A 42 10.08 -17.37 9.15
C GLY A 42 8.78 -17.87 8.53
N PRO A 43 8.41 -19.12 8.86
CA PRO A 43 7.14 -19.68 8.42
C PRO A 43 5.98 -18.88 8.99
N CYS A 44 4.83 -18.92 8.32
CA CYS A 44 3.62 -18.30 8.81
C CYS A 44 2.40 -19.22 8.65
N SER A 45 1.38 -18.93 9.45
CA SER A 45 0.04 -19.52 9.31
C SER A 45 -0.94 -18.42 8.93
N GLU A 46 -1.74 -18.68 7.92
CA GLU A 46 -2.78 -17.77 7.45
C GLU A 46 -4.16 -18.36 7.72
N ILE A 47 -5.06 -17.51 8.18
CA ILE A 47 -6.46 -17.86 8.40
C ILE A 47 -7.28 -17.31 7.26
N PHE A 48 -7.97 -18.21 6.56
CA PHE A 48 -8.86 -17.89 5.46
C PHE A 48 -10.31 -18.02 5.89
N TYR A 49 -11.15 -17.10 5.41
CA TYR A 49 -12.60 -17.19 5.53
C TYR A 49 -13.20 -17.66 4.22
N ASP A 50 -14.05 -18.70 4.27
CA ASP A 50 -14.82 -19.18 3.11
C ASP A 50 -16.14 -18.41 3.03
N HIS A 51 -16.28 -17.54 2.06
CA HIS A 51 -17.51 -16.80 1.79
C HIS A 51 -18.63 -17.65 1.15
N GLY A 52 -18.32 -18.91 0.79
CA GLY A 52 -19.29 -19.84 0.22
C GLY A 52 -19.14 -20.06 -1.28
N ASP A 53 -19.77 -21.12 -1.75
CA ASP A 53 -19.66 -21.67 -3.11
C ASP A 53 -20.34 -20.82 -4.19
N HIS A 54 -21.10 -19.80 -3.81
CA HIS A 54 -21.68 -18.82 -4.73
C HIS A 54 -20.63 -17.84 -5.30
N LEU A 55 -19.42 -17.81 -4.72
CA LEU A 55 -18.29 -17.04 -5.23
C LEU A 55 -17.26 -17.95 -5.89
N LYS A 56 -16.56 -17.37 -6.87
CA LYS A 56 -15.45 -18.06 -7.55
C LYS A 56 -14.23 -18.10 -6.62
N GLY A 57 -13.51 -19.21 -6.64
CA GLY A 57 -12.25 -19.43 -5.94
C GLY A 57 -12.18 -20.83 -5.35
N GLY A 58 -11.03 -21.49 -5.51
CA GLY A 58 -10.70 -22.78 -4.90
C GLY A 58 -10.01 -22.63 -3.56
N LEU A 59 -9.66 -23.75 -2.94
CA LEU A 59 -8.89 -23.77 -1.69
C LEU A 59 -7.52 -23.12 -1.88
N PRO A 60 -7.01 -22.40 -0.87
CA PRO A 60 -5.66 -21.83 -0.87
C PRO A 60 -4.60 -22.89 -1.24
N GLY A 61 -3.60 -22.52 -2.04
CA GLY A 61 -2.55 -23.40 -2.54
C GLY A 61 -2.98 -24.30 -3.71
N THR A 62 -4.19 -24.16 -4.25
CA THR A 62 -4.65 -24.88 -5.44
C THR A 62 -4.55 -24.00 -6.70
N LYS A 63 -4.60 -24.65 -7.89
CA LYS A 63 -4.57 -23.92 -9.18
C LYS A 63 -5.75 -22.98 -9.39
N ASP A 64 -6.86 -23.23 -8.70
CA ASP A 64 -8.12 -22.51 -8.84
C ASP A 64 -8.35 -21.55 -7.65
N GLU A 65 -7.32 -21.22 -6.88
CA GLU A 65 -7.41 -20.34 -5.70
C GLU A 65 -7.81 -18.89 -6.04
N GLU A 66 -7.58 -18.45 -7.29
CA GLU A 66 -7.94 -17.10 -7.71
C GLU A 66 -9.45 -16.86 -7.63
N GLY A 67 -9.85 -15.88 -6.80
CA GLY A 67 -11.24 -15.46 -6.64
C GLY A 67 -11.51 -14.87 -5.25
N ASP A 68 -12.78 -14.53 -5.02
CA ASP A 68 -13.21 -13.85 -3.79
C ASP A 68 -13.80 -14.81 -2.73
N ARG A 69 -13.79 -16.13 -3.00
CA ARG A 69 -14.39 -17.11 -2.07
C ARG A 69 -13.57 -17.28 -0.80
N PHE A 70 -12.27 -17.58 -0.93
CA PHE A 70 -11.39 -17.79 0.20
C PHE A 70 -10.51 -16.55 0.38
N ILE A 71 -10.77 -15.77 1.42
CA ILE A 71 -10.03 -14.55 1.69
C ILE A 71 -9.22 -14.71 2.96
N GLU A 72 -7.91 -14.50 2.86
CA GLU A 72 -7.02 -14.40 4.02
C GLU A 72 -7.47 -13.21 4.88
N ILE A 73 -7.83 -13.49 6.13
CA ILE A 73 -8.23 -12.46 7.09
C ILE A 73 -7.16 -12.17 8.13
N TRP A 74 -6.29 -13.13 8.42
CA TRP A 74 -5.29 -13.01 9.46
C TRP A 74 -4.05 -13.83 9.12
N ASN A 75 -2.87 -13.25 9.33
CA ASN A 75 -1.57 -13.89 9.18
C ASN A 75 -0.83 -13.90 10.52
N LEU A 76 -0.32 -15.06 10.93
CA LEU A 76 0.52 -15.25 12.11
C LEU A 76 1.92 -15.63 11.63
N VAL A 77 2.88 -14.74 11.85
CA VAL A 77 4.26 -14.90 11.40
C VAL A 77 5.14 -15.38 12.55
N PHE A 78 5.82 -16.49 12.36
CA PHE A 78 6.75 -17.07 13.32
C PHE A 78 8.18 -16.74 12.93
N MET A 79 8.64 -15.56 13.32
CA MET A 79 10.02 -15.10 13.02
C MET A 79 11.02 -15.91 13.80
N GLN A 80 11.65 -16.86 13.14
CA GLN A 80 12.65 -17.78 13.71
C GLN A 80 14.06 -17.51 13.19
N TYR A 81 14.15 -16.83 12.03
CA TYR A 81 15.39 -16.66 11.31
C TYR A 81 15.65 -15.21 10.96
N GLU A 82 16.92 -14.93 10.67
CA GLU A 82 17.36 -13.69 10.03
C GLU A 82 18.04 -14.04 8.72
N GLN A 83 17.55 -13.47 7.64
CA GLN A 83 18.19 -13.50 6.33
C GLN A 83 19.31 -12.45 6.32
N VAL A 84 20.55 -12.88 6.47
CA VAL A 84 21.71 -12.00 6.54
C VAL A 84 22.16 -11.56 5.13
N SER A 85 22.05 -12.47 4.17
CA SER A 85 22.29 -12.22 2.74
C SER A 85 21.46 -13.19 1.92
N LYS A 86 21.44 -13.03 0.60
CA LYS A 86 20.68 -13.90 -0.31
C LYS A 86 20.85 -15.39 -0.04
N ASP A 87 22.08 -15.80 0.34
CA ASP A 87 22.45 -17.22 0.51
C ASP A 87 22.72 -17.60 1.98
N LYS A 88 22.53 -16.68 2.92
CA LYS A 88 22.86 -16.92 4.33
C LYS A 88 21.70 -16.56 5.24
N ARG A 89 21.17 -17.58 5.91
CA ARG A 89 20.14 -17.49 6.96
C ARG A 89 20.70 -18.03 8.26
N ILE A 90 20.42 -17.37 9.36
CA ILE A 90 20.78 -17.78 10.72
C ILE A 90 19.55 -17.79 11.61
N ASN A 91 19.60 -18.54 12.71
CA ASN A 91 18.54 -18.52 13.71
C ASN A 91 18.57 -17.22 14.49
N LEU A 92 17.40 -16.67 14.77
CA LEU A 92 17.28 -15.56 15.71
C LEU A 92 17.59 -16.06 17.13
N PRO A 93 18.34 -15.30 17.94
CA PRO A 93 18.63 -15.67 19.32
C PRO A 93 17.36 -15.75 20.19
N LYS A 94 16.33 -15.01 19.84
CA LYS A 94 14.99 -15.06 20.45
C LYS A 94 13.96 -15.04 19.34
N PRO A 95 13.36 -16.20 18.99
CA PRO A 95 12.23 -16.24 18.08
C PRO A 95 11.08 -15.40 18.61
N SER A 96 10.33 -14.79 17.70
CA SER A 96 9.19 -13.95 18.05
C SER A 96 8.01 -14.22 17.11
N VAL A 97 6.84 -13.87 17.58
CA VAL A 97 5.60 -13.95 16.79
C VAL A 97 5.14 -12.54 16.49
N ASP A 98 4.84 -12.29 15.23
CA ASP A 98 4.14 -11.10 14.79
C ASP A 98 2.85 -11.50 14.08
N THR A 99 1.87 -10.62 14.04
CA THR A 99 0.58 -10.94 13.45
C THR A 99 -0.02 -9.73 12.76
N GLY A 100 -0.66 -9.95 11.63
CA GLY A 100 -1.37 -8.95 10.87
C GLY A 100 -2.77 -9.41 10.48
N MET A 101 -3.78 -8.58 10.79
CA MET A 101 -5.16 -8.82 10.40
C MET A 101 -5.63 -7.69 9.48
N GLY A 102 -6.24 -8.05 8.34
CA GLY A 102 -6.79 -7.05 7.41
C GLY A 102 -8.04 -6.39 7.98
N LEU A 103 -7.98 -5.10 8.33
CA LEU A 103 -9.11 -4.37 8.91
C LEU A 103 -10.35 -4.47 8.02
N GLU A 104 -10.21 -4.22 6.73
CA GLU A 104 -11.32 -4.26 5.78
C GLU A 104 -11.83 -5.68 5.57
N ARG A 105 -10.93 -6.66 5.50
CA ARG A 105 -11.30 -8.06 5.31
C ARG A 105 -12.15 -8.58 6.48
N ILE A 106 -11.69 -8.35 7.72
CA ILE A 106 -12.47 -8.76 8.89
C ILE A 106 -13.76 -7.94 9.04
N ALA A 107 -13.73 -6.64 8.73
CA ALA A 107 -14.93 -5.81 8.76
C ALA A 107 -15.98 -6.28 7.74
N ALA A 108 -15.54 -6.64 6.52
CA ALA A 108 -16.43 -7.19 5.49
C ALA A 108 -17.08 -8.50 5.96
N VAL A 109 -16.29 -9.43 6.52
CA VAL A 109 -16.81 -10.69 7.09
C VAL A 109 -17.87 -10.42 8.17
N LEU A 110 -17.56 -9.53 9.14
CA LEU A 110 -18.48 -9.21 10.24
C LEU A 110 -19.74 -8.46 9.78
N GLN A 111 -19.67 -7.72 8.68
CA GLN A 111 -20.80 -7.04 8.06
C GLN A 111 -21.57 -7.90 7.04
N GLY A 112 -21.13 -9.15 6.82
CA GLY A 112 -21.80 -10.10 5.94
C GLY A 112 -21.65 -9.81 4.45
N THR A 113 -20.53 -9.16 4.07
CA THR A 113 -20.16 -8.93 2.66
C THR A 113 -18.81 -9.55 2.34
N HIS A 114 -18.56 -9.83 1.06
CA HIS A 114 -17.24 -10.29 0.57
C HIS A 114 -16.41 -9.14 -0.03
N ASP A 115 -17.01 -8.00 -0.29
CA ASP A 115 -16.35 -6.85 -0.91
C ASP A 115 -15.97 -5.83 0.17
N ASN A 116 -14.67 -5.54 0.31
CA ASN A 116 -14.15 -4.56 1.25
C ASN A 116 -14.76 -3.16 1.04
N TYR A 117 -15.10 -2.81 -0.20
CA TYR A 117 -15.70 -1.51 -0.53
C TYR A 117 -17.19 -1.44 -0.21
N GLU A 118 -17.81 -2.56 0.15
CA GLU A 118 -19.19 -2.63 0.67
C GLU A 118 -19.26 -2.46 2.20
N THR A 119 -18.13 -2.28 2.87
CA THR A 119 -18.09 -1.90 4.29
C THR A 119 -18.61 -0.48 4.49
N ASP A 120 -19.13 -0.21 5.68
CA ASP A 120 -19.76 1.07 6.02
C ASP A 120 -18.86 2.29 5.77
N HIS A 121 -17.58 2.22 6.15
CA HIS A 121 -16.63 3.30 5.94
C HIS A 121 -16.39 3.60 4.46
N PHE A 122 -16.16 2.57 3.65
CA PHE A 122 -15.94 2.77 2.21
C PHE A 122 -17.21 3.23 1.49
N LYS A 123 -18.38 2.70 1.84
CA LYS A 123 -19.65 3.17 1.29
C LYS A 123 -19.85 4.67 1.49
N LYS A 124 -19.53 5.20 2.67
CA LYS A 124 -19.65 6.63 2.97
C LYS A 124 -18.66 7.46 2.15
N LEU A 125 -17.41 7.00 1.98
CA LEU A 125 -16.43 7.69 1.14
C LEU A 125 -16.84 7.67 -0.34
N ILE A 126 -17.33 6.55 -0.85
CA ILE A 126 -17.85 6.42 -2.21
C ILE A 126 -19.05 7.33 -2.42
N GLN A 127 -20.00 7.36 -1.48
CA GLN A 127 -21.17 8.24 -1.54
C GLN A 127 -20.75 9.71 -1.52
N SER A 128 -19.87 10.12 -0.61
CA SER A 128 -19.36 11.49 -0.54
C SER A 128 -18.64 11.90 -1.84
N THR A 129 -17.87 10.97 -2.43
CA THR A 129 -17.25 11.19 -3.74
C THR A 129 -18.31 11.45 -4.80
N SER A 130 -19.35 10.62 -4.85
CA SER A 130 -20.47 10.77 -5.80
C SER A 130 -21.16 12.13 -5.67
N ASP A 131 -21.37 12.58 -4.44
CA ASP A 131 -22.03 13.86 -4.16
C ASP A 131 -21.19 15.06 -4.60
N ILE A 132 -19.86 15.00 -4.39
CA ILE A 132 -18.93 16.06 -4.78
C ILE A 132 -18.77 16.13 -6.29
N VAL A 133 -18.50 14.97 -6.94
CA VAL A 133 -18.31 14.94 -8.41
C VAL A 133 -19.63 15.01 -9.20
N LYS A 134 -20.78 14.92 -8.52
CA LYS A 134 -22.14 14.96 -9.10
C LYS A 134 -22.37 13.88 -10.16
N LYS A 135 -21.78 12.72 -9.96
CA LYS A 135 -21.92 11.55 -10.85
C LYS A 135 -22.10 10.31 -9.99
N LYS A 136 -23.05 9.43 -10.35
CA LYS A 136 -23.29 8.19 -9.59
C LYS A 136 -22.34 7.06 -10.00
N PRO A 137 -21.97 6.17 -9.08
CA PRO A 137 -21.26 4.94 -9.41
C PRO A 137 -22.09 4.04 -10.34
N ASP A 138 -21.47 3.46 -11.35
CA ASP A 138 -21.98 2.42 -12.23
C ASP A 138 -20.86 1.42 -12.58
N GLN A 139 -21.17 0.34 -13.28
CA GLN A 139 -20.21 -0.70 -13.63
C GLN A 139 -18.97 -0.17 -14.38
N SER A 140 -19.12 0.90 -15.17
CA SER A 140 -18.03 1.46 -15.97
C SER A 140 -17.05 2.33 -15.16
N ASN A 141 -17.49 2.88 -14.04
CA ASN A 141 -16.74 3.87 -13.27
C ASN A 141 -16.50 3.49 -11.80
N LEU A 142 -17.09 2.39 -11.30
CA LEU A 142 -16.99 1.96 -9.90
C LEU A 142 -15.55 1.82 -9.43
N SER A 143 -14.66 1.33 -10.28
CA SER A 143 -13.23 1.23 -9.97
C SER A 143 -12.59 2.58 -9.61
N SER A 144 -13.05 3.68 -10.25
CA SER A 144 -12.57 5.02 -9.92
C SER A 144 -12.97 5.45 -8.52
N TYR A 145 -14.21 5.17 -8.10
CA TYR A 145 -14.67 5.46 -6.74
C TYR A 145 -13.90 4.68 -5.68
N ARG A 146 -13.62 3.41 -5.94
CA ARG A 146 -12.83 2.55 -5.05
C ARG A 146 -11.41 3.09 -4.90
N VAL A 147 -10.76 3.44 -6.00
CA VAL A 147 -9.40 4.03 -5.98
C VAL A 147 -9.38 5.35 -5.21
N ILE A 148 -10.35 6.23 -5.43
CA ILE A 148 -10.44 7.51 -4.71
C ILE A 148 -10.56 7.28 -3.21
N ALA A 149 -11.49 6.43 -2.77
CA ALA A 149 -11.72 6.15 -1.36
C ALA A 149 -10.49 5.54 -0.66
N ASP A 150 -9.89 4.54 -1.28
CA ASP A 150 -8.69 3.87 -0.78
C ASP A 150 -7.48 4.83 -0.71
N HIS A 151 -7.20 5.55 -1.79
CA HIS A 151 -6.04 6.42 -1.89
C HIS A 151 -6.17 7.70 -1.06
N LEU A 152 -7.38 8.22 -0.87
CA LEU A 152 -7.64 9.30 0.07
C LEU A 152 -7.27 8.87 1.50
N ARG A 153 -7.75 7.70 1.92
CA ARG A 153 -7.46 7.17 3.25
C ARG A 153 -5.97 6.94 3.44
N ALA A 154 -5.33 6.18 2.55
CA ALA A 154 -3.90 5.90 2.62
C ALA A 154 -3.06 7.19 2.67
N SER A 155 -3.36 8.16 1.80
CA SER A 155 -2.65 9.44 1.78
C SER A 155 -2.83 10.24 3.07
N SER A 156 -4.05 10.26 3.61
CA SER A 156 -4.36 11.02 4.83
C SER A 156 -3.62 10.47 6.05
N PHE A 157 -3.57 9.15 6.20
CA PHE A 157 -2.80 8.53 7.29
C PHE A 157 -1.30 8.75 7.12
N LEU A 158 -0.74 8.59 5.92
CA LEU A 158 0.68 8.83 5.68
C LEU A 158 1.07 10.30 6.00
N ILE A 159 0.20 11.26 5.65
CA ILE A 159 0.44 12.67 5.98
C ILE A 159 0.34 12.88 7.49
N ALA A 160 -0.63 12.26 8.18
CA ALA A 160 -0.77 12.32 9.63
C ALA A 160 0.48 11.80 10.36
N GLU A 161 1.14 10.78 9.79
CA GLU A 161 2.41 10.20 10.26
C GLU A 161 3.65 11.02 9.83
N GLY A 162 3.46 12.18 9.21
CA GLY A 162 4.54 13.10 8.86
C GLY A 162 5.21 12.85 7.51
N VAL A 163 4.69 11.95 6.68
CA VAL A 163 5.18 11.77 5.31
C VAL A 163 4.58 12.86 4.42
N LEU A 164 5.42 13.67 3.80
CA LEU A 164 4.98 14.71 2.85
C LEU A 164 5.35 14.33 1.40
N PRO A 165 4.55 14.76 0.40
CA PRO A 165 4.85 14.49 -1.00
C PRO A 165 6.21 15.07 -1.41
N SER A 166 7.08 14.24 -1.98
CA SER A 166 8.42 14.64 -2.44
C SER A 166 8.77 13.97 -3.78
N ASN A 167 9.99 14.21 -4.28
CA ASN A 167 10.48 13.63 -5.53
C ASN A 167 11.22 12.29 -5.32
N GLU A 168 11.48 11.90 -4.08
CA GLU A 168 12.24 10.71 -3.73
C GLU A 168 11.72 10.04 -2.44
N GLY A 169 12.18 8.83 -2.19
CA GLY A 169 11.88 8.09 -0.98
C GLY A 169 10.38 7.85 -0.75
N ARG A 170 9.98 7.83 0.52
CA ARG A 170 8.59 7.59 0.94
C ARG A 170 7.62 8.67 0.43
N GLY A 171 8.06 9.92 0.38
CA GLY A 171 7.25 11.03 -0.13
C GLY A 171 6.95 10.92 -1.62
N TYR A 172 7.84 10.32 -2.42
CA TYR A 172 7.56 10.01 -3.82
C TYR A 172 6.45 8.96 -3.96
N VAL A 173 6.49 7.92 -3.15
CA VAL A 173 5.44 6.88 -3.14
C VAL A 173 4.09 7.51 -2.75
N LEU A 174 4.05 8.32 -1.69
CA LEU A 174 2.85 9.06 -1.30
C LEU A 174 2.32 9.91 -2.45
N ARG A 175 3.19 10.71 -3.10
CA ARG A 175 2.79 11.53 -4.25
C ARG A 175 2.17 10.72 -5.37
N ARG A 176 2.70 9.52 -5.67
CA ARG A 176 2.13 8.62 -6.68
C ARG A 176 0.74 8.11 -6.29
N ILE A 177 0.55 7.73 -5.02
CA ILE A 177 -0.75 7.32 -4.49
C ILE A 177 -1.76 8.46 -4.62
N MET A 178 -1.41 9.65 -4.15
CA MET A 178 -2.25 10.85 -4.25
C MET A 178 -2.67 11.12 -5.70
N ARG A 179 -1.71 11.23 -6.61
CA ARG A 179 -1.97 11.56 -8.02
C ARG A 179 -2.79 10.49 -8.73
N ARG A 180 -2.63 9.21 -8.37
CA ARG A 180 -3.47 8.15 -8.90
C ARG A 180 -4.93 8.36 -8.51
N GLY A 181 -5.21 8.64 -7.25
CA GLY A 181 -6.57 8.95 -6.79
C GLY A 181 -7.14 10.22 -7.43
N MET A 182 -6.36 11.31 -7.47
CA MET A 182 -6.73 12.60 -8.10
C MET A 182 -7.03 12.45 -9.59
N ARG A 183 -6.27 11.59 -10.30
CA ARG A 183 -6.58 11.25 -11.69
C ARG A 183 -7.96 10.61 -11.82
N HIS A 184 -8.31 9.68 -10.93
CA HIS A 184 -9.63 9.05 -10.96
C HIS A 184 -10.74 10.05 -10.68
N SER A 185 -10.53 11.08 -9.85
CA SER A 185 -11.47 12.20 -9.70
C SER A 185 -11.68 12.96 -11.02
N HIS A 186 -10.57 13.22 -11.73
CA HIS A 186 -10.63 13.87 -13.04
C HIS A 186 -11.37 13.01 -14.10
N LEU A 187 -11.16 11.67 -14.11
CA LEU A 187 -11.90 10.74 -14.98
C LEU A 187 -13.41 10.73 -14.69
N LEU A 188 -13.80 10.99 -13.45
CA LEU A 188 -15.20 11.16 -13.07
C LEU A 188 -15.78 12.51 -13.50
N GLY A 189 -14.94 13.43 -14.01
CA GLY A 189 -15.34 14.72 -14.57
C GLY A 189 -15.03 15.92 -13.67
N SER A 190 -14.36 15.72 -12.53
CA SER A 190 -13.96 16.84 -11.68
C SER A 190 -12.88 17.69 -12.35
N LYS A 191 -13.04 19.01 -12.31
CA LYS A 191 -12.04 20.00 -12.76
C LYS A 191 -11.41 20.77 -11.60
N GLU A 192 -11.98 20.63 -10.42
CA GLU A 192 -11.54 21.30 -9.19
C GLU A 192 -10.99 20.25 -8.22
N PRO A 193 -10.14 20.63 -7.28
CA PRO A 193 -9.66 19.76 -6.23
C PRO A 193 -10.80 19.14 -5.40
N VAL A 194 -10.75 17.82 -5.21
CA VAL A 194 -11.78 17.02 -4.55
C VAL A 194 -11.29 16.42 -3.22
N PHE A 195 -10.04 16.00 -3.17
CA PHE A 195 -9.50 15.21 -2.07
C PHE A 195 -9.57 15.92 -0.71
N TYR A 196 -9.25 17.22 -0.66
CA TYR A 196 -9.30 17.96 0.59
C TYR A 196 -10.72 18.11 1.16
N ASN A 197 -11.74 18.11 0.30
CA ASN A 197 -13.15 18.12 0.71
C ASN A 197 -13.60 16.74 1.20
N LEU A 198 -13.16 15.66 0.52
CA LEU A 198 -13.44 14.29 0.91
C LEU A 198 -12.82 13.91 2.26
N PHE A 199 -11.72 14.55 2.62
CA PHE A 199 -11.07 14.33 3.92
C PHE A 199 -12.01 14.58 5.11
N GLU A 200 -12.98 15.48 4.98
CA GLU A 200 -13.96 15.75 6.04
C GLU A 200 -14.78 14.49 6.37
N THR A 201 -15.21 13.78 5.34
CA THR A 201 -15.93 12.49 5.51
C THR A 201 -15.03 11.46 6.17
N LEU A 202 -13.80 11.30 5.70
CA LEU A 202 -12.83 10.36 6.29
C LEU A 202 -12.57 10.67 7.77
N LYS A 203 -12.34 11.94 8.10
CA LYS A 203 -12.12 12.38 9.47
C LYS A 203 -13.31 12.03 10.36
N ASN A 204 -14.54 12.31 9.92
CA ASN A 204 -15.74 12.04 10.69
C ASN A 204 -15.93 10.54 10.94
N GLU A 205 -15.55 9.70 9.99
CA GLU A 205 -15.69 8.24 10.11
C GLU A 205 -14.60 7.59 10.99
N MET A 206 -13.38 8.09 10.94
CA MET A 206 -12.23 7.37 11.51
C MET A 206 -11.55 8.08 12.67
N SER A 207 -11.72 9.40 12.86
CA SER A 207 -10.99 10.14 13.90
C SER A 207 -11.38 9.77 15.34
N GLY A 208 -12.48 9.07 15.54
CA GLY A 208 -12.86 8.52 16.84
C GLY A 208 -11.89 7.46 17.33
N SER A 209 -11.43 6.59 16.43
CA SER A 209 -10.44 5.55 16.71
C SER A 209 -9.01 5.99 16.37
N TYR A 210 -8.86 6.96 15.48
CA TYR A 210 -7.57 7.48 14.99
C TYR A 210 -7.48 8.99 15.18
N PRO A 211 -7.22 9.47 16.41
CA PRO A 211 -7.24 10.90 16.76
C PRO A 211 -6.17 11.72 16.03
N GLU A 212 -5.14 11.09 15.48
CA GLU A 212 -4.11 11.70 14.65
C GLU A 212 -4.68 12.37 13.40
N LEU A 213 -5.75 11.85 12.82
CA LEU A 213 -6.43 12.47 11.68
C LEU A 213 -7.02 13.83 12.04
N LYS A 214 -7.57 13.96 13.25
CA LYS A 214 -8.08 15.23 13.75
C LYS A 214 -6.95 16.19 14.12
N ARG A 215 -5.90 15.67 14.76
CA ARG A 215 -4.72 16.46 15.15
C ARG A 215 -4.00 17.06 13.93
N ALA A 216 -3.89 16.29 12.84
CA ALA A 216 -3.21 16.71 11.62
C ALA A 216 -4.14 17.30 10.55
N GLU A 217 -5.40 17.61 10.85
CA GLU A 217 -6.42 18.04 9.89
C GLU A 217 -5.94 19.14 8.95
N SER A 218 -5.41 20.25 9.49
CA SER A 218 -4.95 21.37 8.67
C SER A 218 -3.83 20.96 7.71
N LEU A 219 -2.84 20.18 8.21
CA LEU A 219 -1.74 19.70 7.41
C LEU A 219 -2.23 18.77 6.27
N ILE A 220 -3.16 17.87 6.57
CA ILE A 220 -3.71 16.94 5.59
C ILE A 220 -4.47 17.70 4.51
N LYS A 221 -5.40 18.57 4.90
CA LYS A 221 -6.23 19.36 3.94
C LYS A 221 -5.38 20.24 3.04
N GLU A 222 -4.41 20.96 3.59
CA GLU A 222 -3.51 21.82 2.82
C GLU A 222 -2.63 21.01 1.87
N THR A 223 -2.06 19.89 2.34
CA THR A 223 -1.21 19.03 1.52
C THR A 223 -1.98 18.40 0.36
N LEU A 224 -3.18 17.86 0.63
CA LEU A 224 -4.06 17.28 -0.39
C LEU A 224 -4.42 18.34 -1.43
N LYS A 225 -4.88 19.51 -1.00
CA LYS A 225 -5.27 20.59 -1.88
C LYS A 225 -4.12 21.08 -2.77
N MET A 226 -2.99 21.40 -2.16
CA MET A 226 -1.81 21.90 -2.89
C MET A 226 -1.28 20.90 -3.91
N GLU A 227 -1.23 19.61 -3.57
CA GLU A 227 -0.74 18.60 -4.52
C GLU A 227 -1.74 18.37 -5.65
N GLU A 228 -3.05 18.44 -5.37
CA GLU A 228 -4.09 18.28 -6.38
C GLU A 228 -4.10 19.48 -7.35
N GLU A 229 -4.02 20.72 -6.86
CA GLU A 229 -3.90 21.90 -7.69
C GLU A 229 -2.67 21.85 -8.62
N LYS A 230 -1.51 21.47 -8.07
CA LYS A 230 -0.28 21.27 -8.87
C LYS A 230 -0.45 20.17 -9.91
N PHE A 231 -1.10 19.09 -9.54
CA PHE A 231 -1.31 17.95 -10.44
C PHE A 231 -2.27 18.27 -11.58
N LEU A 232 -3.36 18.99 -11.31
CA LEU A 232 -4.31 19.41 -12.35
C LEU A 232 -3.64 20.29 -13.41
N VAL A 233 -2.77 21.22 -13.01
CA VAL A 233 -1.97 22.03 -13.96
C VAL A 233 -1.03 21.16 -14.82
N LEU A 234 -0.37 20.17 -14.18
CA LEU A 234 0.50 19.22 -14.90
C LEU A 234 -0.30 18.32 -15.83
N LEU A 235 -1.50 17.92 -15.41
CA LEU A 235 -2.40 17.07 -16.20
C LEU A 235 -2.83 17.81 -17.48
N ASP A 236 -3.30 19.04 -17.36
CA ASP A 236 -3.68 19.88 -18.49
C ASP A 236 -2.52 20.08 -19.46
N ARG A 237 -1.33 20.35 -18.92
CA ARG A 237 -0.10 20.49 -19.73
C ARG A 237 0.29 19.18 -20.43
N GLY A 238 0.19 18.05 -19.72
CA GLY A 238 0.47 16.73 -20.27
C GLY A 238 -0.47 16.37 -21.41
N ILE A 239 -1.77 16.67 -21.27
CA ILE A 239 -2.76 16.48 -22.33
C ILE A 239 -2.43 17.32 -23.56
N LYS A 240 -2.02 18.59 -23.40
CA LYS A 240 -1.60 19.44 -24.51
C LYS A 240 -0.38 18.86 -25.24
N ILE A 241 0.67 18.49 -24.49
CA ILE A 241 1.88 17.88 -25.08
C ILE A 241 1.53 16.60 -25.82
N LEU A 242 0.71 15.73 -25.22
CA LEU A 242 0.29 14.49 -25.84
C LEU A 242 -0.48 14.75 -27.16
N ASN A 243 -1.39 15.71 -27.19
CA ASN A 243 -2.12 16.07 -28.40
C ASN A 243 -1.19 16.62 -29.51
N ASP A 244 -0.19 17.42 -29.13
CA ASP A 244 0.82 17.94 -30.07
C ASP A 244 1.68 16.80 -30.64
N GLU A 245 2.05 15.80 -29.84
CA GLU A 245 2.81 14.64 -30.31
C GLU A 245 1.96 13.68 -31.15
N ILE A 246 0.68 13.50 -30.79
CA ILE A 246 -0.27 12.70 -31.57
C ILE A 246 -0.41 13.26 -33.00
N SER A 247 -0.37 14.57 -33.18
CA SER A 247 -0.48 15.19 -34.51
C SER A 247 0.71 14.90 -35.43
N LYS A 248 1.82 14.37 -34.91
CA LYS A 248 3.06 14.10 -35.60
C LYS A 248 3.27 12.61 -35.94
N ILE A 249 2.39 11.75 -35.48
CA ILE A 249 2.50 10.30 -35.60
C ILE A 249 1.35 9.69 -36.40
N ASP A 250 1.62 8.60 -37.10
CA ASP A 250 0.60 7.89 -37.88
C ASP A 250 -0.13 6.84 -37.05
N LYS A 251 0.57 6.03 -36.24
CA LYS A 251 -0.03 4.90 -35.49
C LYS A 251 0.54 4.69 -34.09
N VAL A 252 1.82 4.96 -33.87
CA VAL A 252 2.51 4.57 -32.63
C VAL A 252 3.19 5.77 -32.01
N LEU A 253 2.85 6.08 -30.75
CA LEU A 253 3.54 7.10 -29.98
C LEU A 253 4.91 6.55 -29.52
N PRO A 254 6.02 7.29 -29.74
CA PRO A 254 7.33 6.88 -29.26
C PRO A 254 7.35 6.66 -27.74
N GLY A 255 8.00 5.58 -27.30
CA GLY A 255 8.11 5.24 -25.88
C GLY A 255 8.83 6.31 -25.06
N GLU A 256 9.77 7.05 -25.66
CA GLU A 256 10.45 8.19 -25.04
C GLU A 256 9.50 9.34 -24.70
N VAL A 257 8.52 9.59 -25.56
CA VAL A 257 7.50 10.63 -25.32
C VAL A 257 6.59 10.21 -24.17
N ALA A 258 6.13 8.97 -24.21
CA ALA A 258 5.30 8.41 -23.11
C ALA A 258 6.08 8.41 -21.79
N PHE A 259 7.35 8.03 -21.81
CA PHE A 259 8.22 8.07 -20.64
C PHE A 259 8.43 9.50 -20.12
N LYS A 260 8.69 10.47 -20.97
CA LYS A 260 8.82 11.89 -20.60
C LYS A 260 7.53 12.43 -19.97
N LEU A 261 6.38 12.10 -20.54
CA LEU A 261 5.07 12.45 -19.98
C LEU A 261 4.92 11.87 -18.57
N TYR A 262 5.28 10.61 -18.39
CA TYR A 262 5.19 9.91 -17.11
C TYR A 262 6.19 10.45 -16.07
N ASP A 263 7.47 10.49 -16.41
CA ASP A 263 8.57 10.79 -15.50
C ASP A 263 8.65 12.28 -15.16
N THR A 264 8.62 13.15 -16.18
CA THR A 264 8.82 14.59 -16.02
C THR A 264 7.54 15.32 -15.63
N TYR A 265 6.43 14.96 -16.24
CA TYR A 265 5.16 15.66 -16.05
C TYR A 265 4.22 14.92 -15.08
N GLY A 266 4.58 13.71 -14.63
CA GLY A 266 3.73 12.90 -13.76
C GLY A 266 2.40 12.52 -14.43
N PHE A 267 2.38 12.48 -15.76
CA PHE A 267 1.22 12.12 -16.55
C PHE A 267 1.14 10.60 -16.66
N PRO A 268 0.14 9.96 -16.09
CA PRO A 268 0.09 8.51 -16.00
C PRO A 268 0.05 7.81 -17.37
N LEU A 269 0.77 6.68 -17.48
CA LEU A 269 0.84 5.91 -18.72
C LEU A 269 -0.54 5.43 -19.20
N ASP A 270 -1.34 4.91 -18.29
CA ASP A 270 -2.68 4.41 -18.55
C ASP A 270 -3.62 5.50 -19.09
N LEU A 271 -3.45 6.76 -18.66
CA LEU A 271 -4.19 7.88 -19.26
C LEU A 271 -3.70 8.17 -20.68
N THR A 272 -2.39 8.08 -20.92
CA THR A 272 -1.82 8.18 -22.27
C THR A 272 -2.42 7.08 -23.18
N GLU A 273 -2.45 5.84 -22.69
CA GLU A 273 -3.00 4.70 -23.41
C GLU A 273 -4.51 4.88 -23.72
N ASP A 274 -5.30 5.34 -22.75
CA ASP A 274 -6.72 5.57 -22.94
C ASP A 274 -7.00 6.66 -23.98
N ILE A 275 -6.26 7.77 -23.96
CA ILE A 275 -6.38 8.84 -24.96
C ILE A 275 -6.01 8.32 -26.36
N LEU A 276 -4.94 7.55 -26.46
CA LEU A 276 -4.47 6.99 -27.72
C LEU A 276 -5.46 5.95 -28.27
N ARG A 277 -5.99 5.07 -27.41
CA ARG A 277 -6.96 4.04 -27.77
C ARG A 277 -8.21 4.67 -28.37
N ASN A 278 -8.71 5.75 -27.81
CA ASN A 278 -9.86 6.50 -28.35
C ASN A 278 -9.61 7.11 -29.74
N LYS A 279 -8.32 7.22 -30.13
CA LYS A 279 -7.90 7.71 -31.45
C LYS A 279 -7.36 6.58 -32.34
N SER A 280 -7.53 5.31 -31.97
CA SER A 280 -6.99 4.13 -32.67
C SER A 280 -5.48 4.15 -32.81
N LEU A 281 -4.77 4.73 -31.85
CA LEU A 281 -3.33 4.81 -31.76
C LEU A 281 -2.81 3.89 -30.64
N SER A 282 -1.50 3.60 -30.65
CA SER A 282 -0.83 2.79 -29.66
C SER A 282 0.48 3.44 -29.16
N ILE A 283 1.12 2.82 -28.17
CA ILE A 283 2.44 3.25 -27.61
C ILE A 283 3.48 2.20 -27.94
N ASP A 284 4.74 2.61 -28.16
CA ASP A 284 5.90 1.72 -28.08
C ASP A 284 6.16 1.36 -26.60
N THR A 285 5.44 0.37 -26.13
CA THR A 285 5.51 -0.11 -24.75
C THR A 285 6.86 -0.76 -24.43
N LYS A 286 7.56 -1.34 -25.43
CA LYS A 286 8.87 -1.96 -25.23
C LYS A 286 9.91 -0.89 -24.87
N LYS A 287 9.95 0.19 -25.63
CA LYS A 287 10.87 1.30 -25.37
C LYS A 287 10.52 2.01 -24.07
N PHE A 288 9.24 2.24 -23.80
CA PHE A 288 8.78 2.79 -22.51
C PHE A 288 9.27 1.93 -21.34
N GLN A 289 9.08 0.61 -21.41
CA GLN A 289 9.49 -0.30 -20.33
C GLN A 289 11.03 -0.34 -20.15
N SER A 290 11.79 -0.26 -21.22
CA SER A 290 13.27 -0.13 -21.14
C SER A 290 13.67 1.11 -20.34
N LEU A 291 13.12 2.28 -20.67
CA LEU A 291 13.40 3.53 -19.95
C LEU A 291 12.94 3.50 -18.50
N MET A 292 11.79 2.86 -18.21
CA MET A 292 11.32 2.66 -16.85
C MET A 292 12.27 1.79 -16.03
N ASN A 293 12.82 0.74 -16.64
CA ASN A 293 13.78 -0.12 -15.95
C ASN A 293 15.10 0.61 -15.69
N GLU A 294 15.61 1.37 -16.68
CA GLU A 294 16.79 2.22 -16.50
C GLU A 294 16.61 3.24 -15.36
N SER A 295 15.45 3.90 -15.32
CA SER A 295 15.10 4.83 -14.24
C SER A 295 15.02 4.14 -12.87
N ARG A 296 14.43 2.92 -12.79
CA ARG A 296 14.37 2.12 -11.55
C ARG A 296 15.76 1.69 -11.08
N GLU A 297 16.64 1.25 -11.98
CA GLU A 297 18.01 0.88 -11.63
C GLU A 297 18.82 2.09 -11.15
N LEU A 298 18.62 3.26 -11.77
CA LEU A 298 19.22 4.49 -11.31
C LEU A 298 18.71 4.88 -9.92
N ALA A 299 17.41 4.77 -9.69
CA ALA A 299 16.79 5.02 -8.37
C ALA A 299 17.31 4.03 -7.31
N LYS A 300 17.45 2.74 -7.64
CA LYS A 300 18.04 1.74 -6.73
C LYS A 300 19.48 2.05 -6.37
N LYS A 301 20.30 2.47 -7.32
CA LYS A 301 21.69 2.88 -7.06
C LYS A 301 21.79 4.10 -6.15
N ASN A 302 20.82 4.99 -6.24
CA ASN A 302 20.77 6.21 -5.43
C ASN A 302 19.98 6.01 -4.12
N TRP A 303 19.33 4.85 -3.96
CA TRP A 303 18.54 4.54 -2.77
C TRP A 303 19.44 4.10 -1.61
N LYS A 304 19.47 4.89 -0.55
CA LYS A 304 20.25 4.65 0.67
C LYS A 304 19.52 3.79 1.72
N GLY A 305 18.53 3.00 1.32
CA GLY A 305 17.73 2.17 2.22
C GLY A 305 16.37 2.80 2.59
N SER A 306 15.48 2.02 3.21
CA SER A 306 14.10 2.41 3.58
C SER A 306 13.99 3.37 4.77
N GLY A 307 15.01 4.21 5.00
CA GLY A 307 15.03 5.18 6.07
C GLY A 307 15.72 4.69 7.36
N ASP A 308 16.14 3.45 7.40
CA ASP A 308 17.17 3.02 8.32
C ASP A 308 18.51 3.50 7.74
N SER A 309 18.88 4.74 8.09
CA SER A 309 20.31 5.09 8.13
C SER A 309 20.99 3.93 8.85
N ALA A 310 22.09 3.41 8.29
CA ALA A 310 22.92 2.43 8.96
C ALA A 310 22.99 2.85 10.44
N VAL A 311 22.53 1.95 11.33
CA VAL A 311 22.49 2.27 12.76
C VAL A 311 23.93 2.65 13.11
N GLU A 312 24.16 3.92 13.39
CA GLU A 312 25.50 4.43 13.60
C GLU A 312 26.13 3.63 14.75
N ASP A 313 27.37 3.21 14.62
CA ASP A 313 28.11 2.43 15.63
C ASP A 313 28.00 3.01 17.04
N ILE A 314 27.70 4.32 17.12
CA ILE A 314 27.49 5.02 18.38
C ILE A 314 26.30 4.46 19.19
N TRP A 315 25.24 3.98 18.54
CA TRP A 315 24.09 3.40 19.24
C TRP A 315 24.43 2.06 19.88
N PHE A 316 25.24 1.25 19.20
CA PHE A 316 25.75 0.01 19.77
C PHE A 316 26.65 0.29 20.96
N SER A 317 27.56 1.26 20.86
CA SER A 317 28.41 1.68 21.96
C SER A 317 27.64 2.20 23.17
N ILE A 318 26.54 2.92 22.93
CA ILE A 318 25.67 3.41 24.01
C ILE A 318 24.94 2.24 24.66
N LYS A 319 24.38 1.31 23.85
CA LYS A 319 23.69 0.12 24.34
C LYS A 319 24.63 -0.76 25.21
N ASP A 320 25.86 -0.97 24.75
CA ASP A 320 26.87 -1.77 25.49
C ASP A 320 27.21 -1.15 26.82
N ARG A 321 27.24 0.19 26.90
CA ARG A 321 27.60 0.93 28.14
C ARG A 321 26.42 1.08 29.10
N LEU A 322 25.22 1.32 28.59
CA LEU A 322 24.04 1.71 29.38
C LEU A 322 23.00 0.60 29.53
N GLY A 323 23.16 -0.50 28.80
CA GLY A 323 22.21 -1.59 28.77
C GLY A 323 21.04 -1.36 27.78
N VAL A 324 20.02 -2.18 27.86
CA VAL A 324 18.84 -2.14 27.03
C VAL A 324 17.70 -1.38 27.73
N THR A 325 16.88 -0.72 26.94
CA THR A 325 15.63 -0.11 27.41
C THR A 325 14.55 -1.19 27.51
N GLU A 326 13.84 -1.22 28.64
CA GLU A 326 12.68 -2.09 28.80
C GLU A 326 11.51 -1.54 27.98
N PHE A 327 10.92 -2.39 27.14
CA PHE A 327 9.77 -2.01 26.32
C PHE A 327 8.47 -2.35 27.08
N LEU A 328 7.70 -1.33 27.42
CA LEU A 328 6.45 -1.44 28.17
C LEU A 328 5.20 -1.32 27.28
N GLY A 329 5.37 -1.14 25.97
CA GLY A 329 4.30 -0.79 25.05
C GLY A 329 3.23 -1.87 24.84
N TYR A 330 3.45 -3.09 25.31
CA TYR A 330 2.42 -4.13 25.34
C TYR A 330 1.43 -3.99 26.50
N GLU A 331 1.82 -3.30 27.57
CA GLU A 331 1.02 -3.20 28.80
C GLU A 331 0.45 -1.78 29.01
N THR A 332 1.18 -0.76 28.55
CA THR A 332 0.82 0.64 28.77
C THR A 332 1.23 1.53 27.59
N ASN A 333 0.42 2.59 27.36
CA ASN A 333 0.72 3.65 26.40
C ASN A 333 1.49 4.82 27.03
N GLN A 334 1.77 4.78 28.32
CA GLN A 334 2.49 5.83 29.06
C GLN A 334 3.48 5.19 30.02
N ALA A 335 4.69 5.71 30.06
CA ALA A 335 5.72 5.26 30.98
C ALA A 335 6.58 6.44 31.41
N GLU A 336 7.15 6.34 32.62
CA GLU A 336 8.18 7.24 33.08
C GLU A 336 9.55 6.64 32.76
N GLY A 337 10.49 7.49 32.34
CA GLY A 337 11.83 7.05 31.99
C GLY A 337 12.88 8.10 32.33
N THR A 338 14.09 7.65 32.58
CA THR A 338 15.25 8.52 32.81
C THR A 338 16.09 8.59 31.53
N VAL A 339 16.39 9.81 31.06
CA VAL A 339 17.28 10.02 29.92
C VAL A 339 18.71 9.71 30.35
N LEU A 340 19.28 8.61 29.81
CA LEU A 340 20.62 8.16 30.13
C LEU A 340 21.68 8.71 29.17
N SER A 341 21.32 9.08 27.96
CA SER A 341 22.22 9.63 26.96
C SER A 341 21.49 10.53 25.99
N LEU A 342 22.15 11.57 25.50
CA LEU A 342 21.68 12.49 24.48
C LEU A 342 22.71 12.53 23.35
N LEU A 343 22.24 12.41 22.11
CA LEU A 343 23.04 12.59 20.91
C LEU A 343 22.63 13.87 20.22
N LYS A 344 23.62 14.60 19.72
CA LYS A 344 23.43 15.77 18.88
C LYS A 344 24.06 15.49 17.53
N ASN A 345 23.28 15.64 16.48
CA ASN A 345 23.82 15.62 15.12
C ASN A 345 24.65 16.86 14.89
N ASN A 346 25.88 16.67 14.43
CA ASN A 346 26.74 17.77 13.99
C ASN A 346 26.46 18.12 12.54
#